data_07957e3d42e7497005b32ff4ca45adab
#
_entry.id   07957e3d42e7497005b32ff4ca45adab
#
_cell.length_a   1.000
_cell.length_b   1.000
_cell.length_c   1.000
_cell.angle_alpha   90.00
_cell.angle_beta   90.00
_cell.angle_gamma   90.00
#
_symmetry.space_group_name_H-M   'P 1'
#
loop_
_entity.id
_entity.type
_entity.pdbx_description
1 polymer ?
#
loop_
_entity_poly.entity_id
_entity_poly.type
_entity_poly.pdbx_seq_one_letter_code
_entity_poly.pdbx_strand_id
1 'polypeptide(L)'
;MERRSPNRWTHTYLLIEGEDTMSFFKNKKFQASAAVISIIVLILIVVLVNYCSKREIYVPRSETKEPEGITFFNLGENSEFSYGVREKLKDRLGADAIERWNTLDLTINYNGFLRKFFPELHKINEKLNSSLGERVEHNTIKLTYRYARKKNVLFDYVELVFSNYTQKPLYFYIKSKQEGSNIIDVVTKKYGKAKTIHWVGEKGTSLYWENGRSILIISIHDDRYGNPEYHTMIYYVPNLEELLSREEQKSEHTEEGIKKTGKTAF
;
A
#
# COMPACT_ATOMS: atom_id res chain seq x y z
N MET A 1 -57.50 -4.73 34.10
CA MET A 1 -57.38 -6.02 34.78
C MET A 1 -56.29 -6.78 34.05
N GLU A 2 -55.10 -6.97 34.53
CA GLU A 2 -54.63 -7.44 35.80
C GLU A 2 -53.15 -6.97 36.01
N ARG A 3 -52.84 -6.46 37.18
CA ARG A 3 -51.49 -6.05 37.59
C ARG A 3 -50.74 -7.30 38.02
N ARG A 4 -49.45 -7.42 37.58
CA ARG A 4 -48.49 -8.27 38.31
C ARG A 4 -47.27 -7.46 38.70
N SER A 5 -46.97 -7.58 40.00
CA SER A 5 -46.01 -6.86 40.80
C SER A 5 -44.54 -7.27 40.55
N PRO A 6 -43.57 -6.47 41.02
CA PRO A 6 -42.14 -6.68 40.80
C PRO A 6 -41.54 -7.64 41.84
N ASN A 7 -40.70 -8.58 41.34
CA ASN A 7 -39.91 -9.45 42.19
C ASN A 7 -38.74 -8.67 42.82
N ARG A 8 -38.74 -8.70 44.14
CA ARG A 8 -37.73 -8.16 45.07
C ARG A 8 -36.60 -9.19 45.16
N TRP A 9 -35.40 -8.86 44.68
CA TRP A 9 -34.19 -9.65 44.97
C TRP A 9 -33.57 -9.12 46.26
N THR A 10 -33.59 -9.92 47.31
CA THR A 10 -32.89 -9.71 48.56
C THR A 10 -31.43 -10.06 48.40
N HIS A 11 -30.55 -9.08 48.51
CA HIS A 11 -29.10 -9.27 48.59
C HIS A 11 -28.75 -9.74 50.02
N THR A 12 -28.35 -10.97 50.12
CA THR A 12 -27.71 -11.52 51.32
C THR A 12 -26.22 -11.16 51.28
N TYR A 13 -25.80 -10.21 52.10
CA TYR A 13 -24.37 -9.92 52.30
C TYR A 13 -23.79 -10.96 53.26
N LEU A 14 -22.91 -11.83 52.74
CA LEU A 14 -22.03 -12.63 53.55
C LEU A 14 -20.87 -11.75 54.02
N LEU A 15 -20.93 -11.40 55.29
CA LEU A 15 -19.80 -10.82 56.05
C LEU A 15 -18.79 -11.94 56.22
N ILE A 16 -17.69 -11.91 55.45
CA ILE A 16 -16.50 -12.71 55.71
C ILE A 16 -15.62 -11.87 56.63
N GLU A 17 -15.60 -12.22 57.91
CA GLU A 17 -14.61 -11.72 58.87
C GLU A 17 -13.21 -12.16 58.41
N GLY A 18 -12.41 -11.20 57.96
CA GLY A 18 -11.03 -11.39 57.56
C GLY A 18 -10.10 -10.78 58.62
N GLU A 19 -9.93 -11.40 59.76
CA GLU A 19 -9.00 -10.94 60.80
C GLU A 19 -7.65 -11.64 60.82
N ASP A 20 -7.18 -12.31 59.80
CA ASP A 20 -5.89 -13.01 59.85
C ASP A 20 -4.83 -12.61 58.83
N THR A 21 -5.05 -11.61 57.99
CA THR A 21 -4.05 -11.24 56.97
C THR A 21 -3.06 -10.12 57.37
N MET A 22 -3.23 -9.50 58.54
CA MET A 22 -2.37 -8.37 58.97
C MET A 22 -1.16 -8.74 59.84
N SER A 23 -1.02 -9.96 60.25
CA SER A 23 0.15 -10.37 61.08
C SER A 23 1.40 -10.75 60.29
N PHE A 24 1.25 -11.04 59.00
CA PHE A 24 2.37 -11.50 58.17
C PHE A 24 3.39 -10.41 57.82
N PHE A 25 3.01 -9.13 57.88
CA PHE A 25 3.86 -8.01 57.46
C PHE A 25 4.73 -7.40 58.59
N LYS A 26 4.67 -7.91 59.83
CA LYS A 26 5.48 -7.37 60.93
C LYS A 26 6.89 -7.96 61.07
N ASN A 27 7.28 -8.90 60.21
CA ASN A 27 8.59 -9.50 60.33
C ASN A 27 9.64 -8.67 59.55
N LYS A 28 10.50 -7.87 60.24
CA LYS A 28 11.50 -7.01 59.65
C LYS A 28 12.40 -7.72 58.61
N LYS A 29 12.63 -9.03 58.77
CA LYS A 29 13.39 -9.84 57.80
C LYS A 29 12.61 -10.08 56.51
N PHE A 30 11.27 -10.20 56.57
CA PHE A 30 10.43 -10.38 55.39
C PHE A 30 10.30 -9.08 54.59
N GLN A 31 10.20 -7.93 55.29
CA GLN A 31 10.16 -6.61 54.65
C GLN A 31 11.51 -6.31 53.92
N ALA A 32 12.65 -6.68 54.51
CA ALA A 32 13.94 -6.52 53.85
C ALA A 32 14.08 -7.39 52.60
N SER A 33 13.56 -8.63 52.61
CA SER A 33 13.59 -9.49 51.42
C SER A 33 12.63 -9.04 50.33
N ALA A 34 11.46 -8.53 50.72
CA ALA A 34 10.50 -7.97 49.74
C ALA A 34 11.04 -6.72 49.04
N ALA A 35 11.73 -5.85 49.77
CA ALA A 35 12.39 -4.65 49.23
C ALA A 35 13.51 -5.03 48.26
N VAL A 36 14.34 -6.05 48.56
CA VAL A 36 15.38 -6.52 47.67
C VAL A 36 14.80 -7.12 46.39
N ILE A 37 13.73 -7.94 46.49
CA ILE A 37 13.05 -8.50 45.32
C ILE A 37 12.46 -7.38 44.45
N SER A 38 11.85 -6.36 45.05
CA SER A 38 11.27 -5.21 44.30
C SER A 38 12.37 -4.43 43.55
N ILE A 39 13.53 -4.23 44.14
CA ILE A 39 14.66 -3.57 43.48
C ILE A 39 15.19 -4.42 42.32
N ILE A 40 15.30 -5.72 42.47
CA ILE A 40 15.74 -6.63 41.40
C ILE A 40 14.75 -6.61 40.22
N VAL A 41 13.46 -6.65 40.48
CA VAL A 41 12.41 -6.55 39.44
C VAL A 41 12.47 -5.21 38.72
N LEU A 42 12.71 -4.13 39.45
CA LEU A 42 12.82 -2.79 38.86
C LEU A 42 14.07 -2.68 37.97
N ILE A 43 15.22 -3.24 38.40
CA ILE A 43 16.44 -3.32 37.59
C ILE A 43 16.20 -4.17 36.33
N LEU A 44 15.52 -5.31 36.45
CA LEU A 44 15.16 -6.16 35.31
C LEU A 44 14.25 -5.44 34.29
N ILE A 45 13.27 -4.67 34.77
CA ILE A 45 12.40 -3.86 33.91
C ILE A 45 13.23 -2.78 33.20
N VAL A 46 14.10 -2.09 33.89
CA VAL A 46 14.99 -1.06 33.29
C VAL A 46 15.92 -1.67 32.27
N VAL A 47 16.50 -2.85 32.54
CA VAL A 47 17.35 -3.57 31.59
C VAL A 47 16.55 -4.04 30.38
N LEU A 48 15.33 -4.57 30.57
CA LEU A 48 14.44 -4.97 29.48
C LEU A 48 14.03 -3.77 28.62
N VAL A 49 13.64 -2.65 29.24
CA VAL A 49 13.29 -1.42 28.51
C VAL A 49 14.49 -0.89 27.72
N ASN A 50 15.68 -0.84 28.32
CA ASN A 50 16.90 -0.46 27.62
C ASN A 50 17.31 -1.44 26.53
N TYR A 51 17.08 -2.76 26.72
CA TYR A 51 17.36 -3.77 25.71
C TYR A 51 16.37 -3.70 24.55
N CYS A 52 15.10 -3.46 24.81
CA CYS A 52 14.08 -3.22 23.78
C CYS A 52 14.27 -1.87 23.08
N SER A 53 14.70 -0.83 23.83
CA SER A 53 14.99 0.50 23.26
C SER A 53 16.27 0.53 22.43
N LYS A 54 17.26 -0.33 22.74
CA LYS A 54 18.49 -0.50 21.95
C LYS A 54 18.39 -1.50 20.81
N ARG A 55 17.26 -2.17 20.63
CA ARG A 55 16.94 -2.71 19.32
C ARG A 55 16.51 -1.54 18.41
N GLU A 56 17.46 -0.66 18.11
CA GLU A 56 17.50 -0.07 16.78
C GLU A 56 17.36 -1.28 15.85
N ILE A 57 16.18 -1.41 15.25
CA ILE A 57 16.02 -2.25 14.09
C ILE A 57 17.11 -1.74 13.16
N TYR A 58 18.21 -2.50 13.03
CA TYR A 58 19.20 -2.28 11.99
C TYR A 58 18.42 -2.44 10.68
N VAL A 59 17.75 -1.36 10.30
CA VAL A 59 17.32 -1.16 8.93
C VAL A 59 18.64 -0.98 8.22
N PRO A 60 19.09 -1.97 7.42
CA PRO A 60 20.28 -1.76 6.61
C PRO A 60 19.99 -0.45 5.90
N ARG A 61 20.86 0.52 6.08
CA ARG A 61 20.85 1.78 5.34
C ARG A 61 21.01 1.34 3.89
N SER A 62 19.88 1.03 3.25
CA SER A 62 19.88 0.86 1.82
C SER A 62 20.50 2.13 1.31
N GLU A 63 21.65 2.03 0.70
CA GLU A 63 22.17 3.12 -0.11
C GLU A 63 20.97 3.58 -0.91
N THR A 64 20.49 4.78 -0.60
CA THR A 64 19.32 5.35 -1.28
C THR A 64 19.80 5.65 -2.68
N LYS A 65 19.76 4.63 -3.56
CA LYS A 65 19.98 4.82 -4.99
C LYS A 65 19.06 5.94 -5.40
N GLU A 66 19.59 6.89 -6.13
CA GLU A 66 18.74 7.92 -6.70
C GLU A 66 17.61 7.25 -7.49
N PRO A 67 16.36 7.71 -7.33
CA PRO A 67 15.25 7.09 -8.01
C PRO A 67 15.38 7.29 -9.53
N GLU A 68 15.35 6.17 -10.25
CA GLU A 68 15.48 6.11 -11.70
C GLU A 68 14.13 6.29 -12.41
N GLY A 69 14.18 6.74 -13.63
CA GLY A 69 13.00 6.90 -14.48
C GLY A 69 12.11 8.08 -14.05
N ILE A 70 10.82 7.90 -14.24
CA ILE A 70 9.81 8.88 -13.85
C ILE A 70 9.45 8.69 -12.38
N THR A 71 9.39 9.77 -11.60
CA THR A 71 9.22 9.69 -10.15
C THR A 71 7.97 10.39 -9.65
N PHE A 72 7.34 9.79 -8.63
CA PHE A 72 6.27 10.39 -7.84
C PHE A 72 6.64 10.28 -6.34
N PHE A 73 6.72 11.41 -5.62
CA PHE A 73 7.22 11.49 -4.24
C PHE A 73 8.56 10.77 -4.01
N ASN A 74 9.49 10.91 -4.95
CA ASN A 74 10.80 10.24 -4.97
C ASN A 74 10.72 8.70 -5.06
N LEU A 75 9.60 8.17 -5.53
CA LEU A 75 9.47 6.77 -5.91
C LEU A 75 9.63 6.68 -7.43
N GLY A 76 10.65 5.96 -7.87
CA GLY A 76 10.97 5.68 -9.28
C GLY A 76 11.05 4.19 -9.54
N GLU A 77 11.47 3.81 -10.74
CA GLU A 77 11.51 2.43 -11.23
C GLU A 77 12.29 1.46 -10.32
N ASN A 78 13.40 1.93 -9.74
CA ASN A 78 14.28 1.17 -8.85
C ASN A 78 13.93 1.29 -7.36
N SER A 79 12.86 2.00 -7.01
CA SER A 79 12.46 2.18 -5.61
C SER A 79 11.80 0.91 -5.08
N GLU A 80 11.98 0.64 -3.77
CA GLU A 80 11.37 -0.51 -3.13
C GLU A 80 10.33 -0.07 -2.09
N PHE A 81 9.16 -0.71 -2.13
CA PHE A 81 8.13 -0.55 -1.12
C PHE A 81 8.61 -1.09 0.22
N SER A 82 8.49 -0.28 1.25
CA SER A 82 8.80 -0.67 2.63
C SER A 82 7.86 0.03 3.61
N TYR A 83 7.86 -0.42 4.85
CA TYR A 83 7.11 0.26 5.90
C TYR A 83 7.52 1.75 6.02
N GLY A 84 8.82 2.06 5.95
CA GLY A 84 9.31 3.44 6.01
C GLY A 84 8.85 4.30 4.82
N VAL A 85 8.74 3.72 3.62
CA VAL A 85 8.17 4.39 2.45
C VAL A 85 6.68 4.67 2.68
N ARG A 86 5.93 3.68 3.18
CA ARG A 86 4.50 3.84 3.47
C ARG A 86 4.24 4.95 4.50
N GLU A 87 5.00 5.01 5.59
CA GLU A 87 4.85 6.06 6.59
C GLU A 87 5.14 7.46 6.01
N LYS A 88 6.20 7.62 5.20
CA LYS A 88 6.49 8.87 4.51
C LYS A 88 5.37 9.29 3.54
N LEU A 89 4.71 8.32 2.90
CA LEU A 89 3.55 8.59 2.04
C LEU A 89 2.34 9.01 2.88
N LYS A 90 2.10 8.38 4.04
CA LYS A 90 1.03 8.76 4.97
C LYS A 90 1.20 10.18 5.50
N ASP A 91 2.42 10.61 5.80
CA ASP A 91 2.70 11.97 6.25
C ASP A 91 2.30 13.00 5.18
N ARG A 92 2.45 12.67 3.91
CA ARG A 92 2.16 13.56 2.77
C ARG A 92 0.74 13.42 2.24
N LEU A 93 0.27 12.20 2.11
CA LEU A 93 -0.99 11.85 1.47
C LEU A 93 -2.10 11.51 2.47
N GLY A 94 -1.80 11.32 3.76
CA GLY A 94 -2.76 10.93 4.78
C GLY A 94 -2.98 9.41 4.83
N ALA A 95 -4.07 8.98 5.48
CA ALA A 95 -4.36 7.56 5.66
C ALA A 95 -4.60 6.85 4.33
N ASP A 96 -4.01 5.67 4.18
CA ASP A 96 -4.16 4.77 3.04
C ASP A 96 -5.09 3.59 3.35
N ALA A 97 -5.62 2.99 2.29
CA ALA A 97 -6.09 1.60 2.29
C ALA A 97 -5.02 0.74 1.61
N ILE A 98 -4.72 -0.42 2.17
CA ILE A 98 -3.78 -1.38 1.60
C ILE A 98 -4.53 -2.65 1.19
N GLU A 99 -4.31 -3.08 -0.05
CA GLU A 99 -4.86 -4.32 -0.60
C GLU A 99 -3.74 -5.20 -1.12
N ARG A 100 -3.92 -6.52 -1.05
CA ARG A 100 -2.99 -7.51 -1.61
C ARG A 100 -3.77 -8.40 -2.58
N TRP A 101 -3.06 -8.98 -3.55
CA TRP A 101 -3.69 -9.78 -4.60
C TRP A 101 -4.74 -8.99 -5.38
N ASN A 102 -4.27 -8.25 -6.37
CA ASN A 102 -5.11 -7.34 -7.13
C ASN A 102 -5.18 -7.74 -8.59
N THR A 103 -6.32 -7.51 -9.21
CA THR A 103 -6.39 -7.45 -10.67
C THR A 103 -5.67 -6.21 -11.16
N LEU A 104 -4.92 -6.32 -12.22
CA LEU A 104 -4.19 -5.21 -12.83
C LEU A 104 -4.85 -4.86 -14.17
N ASP A 105 -5.23 -3.59 -14.32
CA ASP A 105 -5.70 -3.05 -15.59
C ASP A 105 -4.90 -1.79 -15.91
N LEU A 106 -4.14 -1.85 -16.98
CA LEU A 106 -3.31 -0.74 -17.45
C LEU A 106 -4.06 0.23 -18.36
N THR A 107 -5.36 -0.04 -18.65
CA THR A 107 -6.12 0.80 -19.57
C THR A 107 -6.31 2.22 -19.04
N ILE A 108 -6.25 3.17 -19.94
CA ILE A 108 -6.48 4.59 -19.68
C ILE A 108 -7.26 5.19 -20.86
N ASN A 109 -8.02 6.22 -20.57
CA ASN A 109 -8.78 7.00 -21.56
C ASN A 109 -9.96 6.22 -22.15
N TYR A 110 -9.79 5.65 -23.33
CA TYR A 110 -10.82 4.90 -24.05
C TYR A 110 -10.30 3.53 -24.51
N ASN A 111 -11.21 2.64 -24.80
CA ASN A 111 -10.84 1.30 -25.28
C ASN A 111 -10.01 1.38 -26.57
N GLY A 112 -8.88 0.71 -26.59
CA GLY A 112 -7.93 0.70 -27.69
C GLY A 112 -6.89 1.83 -27.71
N PHE A 113 -6.92 2.74 -26.70
CA PHE A 113 -5.90 3.80 -26.62
C PHE A 113 -4.49 3.23 -26.50
N LEU A 114 -4.23 2.30 -25.58
CA LEU A 114 -2.93 1.66 -25.44
C LEU A 114 -2.53 0.91 -26.69
N ARG A 115 -3.44 0.15 -27.31
CA ARG A 115 -3.18 -0.58 -28.56
C ARG A 115 -2.69 0.34 -29.66
N LYS A 116 -3.26 1.54 -29.77
CA LYS A 116 -2.94 2.50 -30.82
C LYS A 116 -1.64 3.25 -30.58
N PHE A 117 -1.38 3.67 -29.37
CA PHE A 117 -0.30 4.60 -29.05
C PHE A 117 0.83 3.99 -28.23
N PHE A 118 0.58 2.92 -27.49
CA PHE A 118 1.50 2.24 -26.59
C PHE A 118 1.39 0.71 -26.74
N PRO A 119 1.74 0.14 -27.91
CA PRO A 119 1.49 -1.27 -28.20
C PRO A 119 2.22 -2.24 -27.26
N GLU A 120 3.35 -1.84 -26.68
CA GLU A 120 4.07 -2.62 -25.67
C GLU A 120 3.26 -2.75 -24.39
N LEU A 121 2.74 -1.62 -23.85
CA LEU A 121 1.85 -1.63 -22.69
C LEU A 121 0.55 -2.41 -22.97
N HIS A 122 0.02 -2.33 -24.17
CA HIS A 122 -1.16 -3.11 -24.55
C HIS A 122 -0.89 -4.62 -24.48
N LYS A 123 0.23 -5.10 -25.03
CA LYS A 123 0.63 -6.51 -24.95
C LYS A 123 0.83 -6.98 -23.50
N ILE A 124 1.42 -6.14 -22.65
CA ILE A 124 1.54 -6.42 -21.22
C ILE A 124 0.15 -6.51 -20.58
N ASN A 125 -0.73 -5.56 -20.87
CA ASN A 125 -2.11 -5.57 -20.34
C ASN A 125 -2.89 -6.82 -20.77
N GLU A 126 -2.73 -7.28 -22.01
CA GLU A 126 -3.34 -8.53 -22.48
C GLU A 126 -2.82 -9.76 -21.71
N LYS A 127 -1.52 -9.80 -21.37
CA LYS A 127 -0.95 -10.87 -20.56
C LYS A 127 -1.38 -10.85 -19.09
N LEU A 128 -1.60 -9.66 -18.54
CA LEU A 128 -2.10 -9.47 -17.17
C LEU A 128 -3.59 -9.84 -17.03
N ASN A 129 -4.32 -9.96 -18.12
CA ASN A 129 -5.74 -10.23 -18.11
C ASN A 129 -6.06 -11.50 -18.88
N SER A 130 -7.00 -12.30 -18.41
CA SER A 130 -7.44 -13.48 -19.13
C SER A 130 -8.22 -13.10 -20.39
N SER A 131 -7.86 -13.74 -21.52
CA SER A 131 -8.61 -13.62 -22.78
C SER A 131 -10.05 -14.17 -22.67
N LEU A 132 -10.33 -14.99 -21.67
CA LEU A 132 -11.63 -15.61 -21.42
C LEU A 132 -12.50 -14.76 -20.48
N GLY A 133 -12.05 -13.58 -20.03
CA GLY A 133 -12.79 -12.71 -19.11
C GLY A 133 -12.78 -13.19 -17.65
N GLU A 134 -11.97 -14.18 -17.33
CA GLU A 134 -11.77 -14.62 -15.95
C GLU A 134 -10.95 -13.56 -15.18
N ARG A 135 -11.28 -13.39 -13.90
CA ARG A 135 -10.53 -12.49 -13.02
C ARG A 135 -9.19 -13.09 -12.69
N VAL A 136 -8.12 -12.46 -13.15
CA VAL A 136 -6.74 -12.83 -12.80
C VAL A 136 -6.25 -11.93 -11.68
N GLU A 137 -5.82 -12.52 -10.57
CA GLU A 137 -5.24 -11.80 -9.43
C GLU A 137 -3.73 -12.00 -9.40
N HIS A 138 -3.01 -10.90 -9.30
CA HIS A 138 -1.56 -10.83 -9.26
C HIS A 138 -1.04 -10.62 -7.85
N ASN A 139 0.12 -11.17 -7.53
CA ASN A 139 0.75 -11.00 -6.23
C ASN A 139 1.35 -9.60 -6.08
N THR A 140 0.51 -8.66 -5.72
CA THR A 140 0.82 -7.23 -5.66
C THR A 140 0.38 -6.60 -4.35
N ILE A 141 0.90 -5.40 -4.07
CA ILE A 141 0.51 -4.52 -2.97
C ILE A 141 -0.03 -3.24 -3.60
N LYS A 142 -1.26 -2.87 -3.27
CA LYS A 142 -1.90 -1.65 -3.73
C LYS A 142 -2.18 -0.73 -2.53
N LEU A 143 -1.71 0.51 -2.62
CA LEU A 143 -2.04 1.59 -1.69
C LEU A 143 -3.03 2.53 -2.37
N THR A 144 -4.11 2.86 -1.68
CA THR A 144 -5.14 3.77 -2.18
C THR A 144 -5.36 4.92 -1.21
N TYR A 145 -5.32 6.14 -1.73
CA TYR A 145 -5.58 7.38 -1.00
C TYR A 145 -6.78 8.08 -1.66
N ARG A 146 -7.81 8.42 -0.86
CA ARG A 146 -9.04 9.04 -1.33
C ARG A 146 -9.31 10.34 -0.60
N TYR A 147 -9.46 11.43 -1.35
CA TYR A 147 -9.58 12.77 -0.81
C TYR A 147 -10.89 13.49 -1.13
N ALA A 148 -11.87 12.81 -1.71
CA ALA A 148 -13.13 13.39 -2.22
C ALA A 148 -13.87 14.32 -1.24
N ARG A 149 -13.48 14.37 0.04
CA ARG A 149 -14.08 15.20 1.10
C ARG A 149 -13.13 16.21 1.73
N LYS A 150 -11.85 16.23 1.37
CA LYS A 150 -10.89 17.19 1.92
C LYS A 150 -10.81 18.40 1.02
N LYS A 151 -11.02 19.58 1.57
CA LYS A 151 -10.71 20.87 0.91
C LYS A 151 -9.20 21.08 0.96
N ASN A 152 -8.62 21.66 -0.08
CA ASN A 152 -7.19 22.01 -0.21
C ASN A 152 -6.23 20.80 -0.35
N VAL A 153 -6.65 19.73 -0.99
CA VAL A 153 -5.76 18.62 -1.37
C VAL A 153 -5.53 18.67 -2.87
N LEU A 154 -4.27 18.49 -3.28
CA LEU A 154 -3.84 18.54 -4.67
C LEU A 154 -4.44 17.42 -5.52
N PHE A 155 -4.70 16.25 -4.89
CA PHE A 155 -5.18 15.05 -5.56
C PHE A 155 -6.56 14.65 -5.05
N ASP A 156 -7.44 14.19 -5.93
CA ASP A 156 -8.72 13.57 -5.56
C ASP A 156 -8.55 12.10 -5.21
N TYR A 157 -7.64 11.42 -5.91
CA TYR A 157 -7.37 10.00 -5.78
C TYR A 157 -5.92 9.69 -6.15
N VAL A 158 -5.29 8.80 -5.39
CA VAL A 158 -3.97 8.26 -5.69
C VAL A 158 -4.00 6.76 -5.46
N GLU A 159 -3.51 5.99 -6.42
CA GLU A 159 -3.31 4.56 -6.36
C GLU A 159 -1.86 4.24 -6.72
N LEU A 160 -1.18 3.51 -5.85
CA LEU A 160 0.20 3.10 -6.03
C LEU A 160 0.25 1.58 -5.95
N VAL A 161 0.70 0.94 -7.03
CA VAL A 161 0.75 -0.51 -7.13
C VAL A 161 2.19 -0.99 -7.24
N PHE A 162 2.54 -1.95 -6.39
CA PHE A 162 3.87 -2.53 -6.29
C PHE A 162 3.81 -4.05 -6.46
N SER A 163 4.85 -4.64 -7.02
CA SER A 163 5.04 -6.09 -7.00
C SER A 163 5.31 -6.57 -5.58
N ASN A 164 4.61 -7.60 -5.10
CA ASN A 164 4.91 -8.20 -3.81
C ASN A 164 6.14 -9.13 -3.86
N TYR A 165 6.63 -9.49 -5.06
CA TYR A 165 7.85 -10.27 -5.23
C TYR A 165 9.12 -9.43 -5.09
N THR A 166 9.13 -8.24 -5.72
CA THR A 166 10.31 -7.39 -5.83
C THR A 166 10.20 -6.11 -5.02
N GLN A 167 9.02 -5.83 -4.48
CA GLN A 167 8.67 -4.56 -3.81
C GLN A 167 8.79 -3.34 -4.73
N LYS A 168 9.08 -3.51 -6.02
CA LYS A 168 9.21 -2.42 -6.98
C LYS A 168 7.85 -1.92 -7.48
N PRO A 169 7.74 -0.63 -7.85
CA PRO A 169 6.51 -0.06 -8.40
C PRO A 169 6.18 -0.67 -9.76
N LEU A 170 4.91 -0.92 -10.01
CA LEU A 170 4.38 -1.41 -11.29
C LEU A 170 3.75 -0.28 -12.08
N TYR A 171 2.81 0.40 -11.47
CA TYR A 171 2.23 1.64 -11.99
C TYR A 171 1.67 2.49 -10.85
N PHE A 172 1.52 3.80 -11.14
CA PHE A 172 0.85 4.76 -10.27
C PHE A 172 -0.25 5.46 -11.04
N TYR A 173 -1.41 5.58 -10.44
CA TYR A 173 -2.54 6.32 -10.98
C TYR A 173 -2.92 7.48 -10.04
N ILE A 174 -2.99 8.68 -10.59
CA ILE A 174 -3.29 9.90 -9.85
C ILE A 174 -4.41 10.65 -10.58
N LYS A 175 -5.48 11.00 -9.85
CA LYS A 175 -6.54 11.86 -10.34
C LYS A 175 -6.47 13.20 -9.63
N SER A 176 -6.48 14.27 -10.41
CA SER A 176 -6.55 15.65 -9.93
C SER A 176 -7.50 16.46 -10.80
N LYS A 177 -7.98 17.59 -10.26
CA LYS A 177 -8.81 18.54 -10.99
C LYS A 177 -7.94 19.71 -11.49
N GLN A 178 -8.35 20.91 -11.18
CA GLN A 178 -7.75 22.13 -11.67
C GLN A 178 -6.22 22.25 -11.40
N GLU A 179 -5.75 21.65 -10.32
CA GLU A 179 -4.32 21.60 -9.96
C GLU A 179 -3.48 20.74 -10.93
N GLY A 180 -4.12 19.96 -11.78
CA GLY A 180 -3.43 19.14 -12.79
C GLY A 180 -2.64 19.99 -13.79
N SER A 181 -3.03 21.22 -14.06
CA SER A 181 -2.27 22.15 -14.90
C SER A 181 -0.88 22.43 -14.31
N ASN A 182 -0.78 22.64 -13.00
CA ASN A 182 0.49 22.88 -12.31
C ASN A 182 1.38 21.62 -12.35
N ILE A 183 0.78 20.43 -12.34
CA ILE A 183 1.51 19.15 -12.46
C ILE A 183 2.18 19.09 -13.85
N ILE A 184 1.50 19.49 -14.91
CA ILE A 184 2.06 19.53 -16.28
C ILE A 184 3.30 20.40 -16.33
N ASP A 185 3.26 21.61 -15.73
CA ASP A 185 4.38 22.53 -15.69
C ASP A 185 5.58 21.94 -14.95
N VAL A 186 5.35 21.31 -13.79
CA VAL A 186 6.39 20.64 -13.01
C VAL A 186 7.01 19.48 -13.79
N VAL A 187 6.19 18.64 -14.42
CA VAL A 187 6.63 17.51 -15.22
C VAL A 187 7.42 17.99 -16.45
N THR A 188 6.91 19.00 -17.15
CA THR A 188 7.59 19.61 -18.31
C THR A 188 8.95 20.20 -17.93
N LYS A 189 9.04 20.86 -16.79
CA LYS A 189 10.31 21.38 -16.29
C LYS A 189 11.32 20.29 -15.97
N LYS A 190 10.85 19.15 -15.48
CA LYS A 190 11.71 18.03 -15.04
C LYS A 190 12.11 17.10 -16.17
N TYR A 191 11.19 16.77 -17.07
CA TYR A 191 11.38 15.75 -18.12
C TYR A 191 11.38 16.33 -19.54
N GLY A 192 11.27 17.65 -19.68
CA GLY A 192 11.26 18.30 -20.98
C GLY A 192 9.87 18.40 -21.60
N LYS A 193 9.81 18.76 -22.88
CA LYS A 193 8.56 18.97 -23.59
C LYS A 193 7.78 17.68 -23.78
N ALA A 194 6.48 17.71 -23.48
CA ALA A 194 5.57 16.60 -23.72
C ALA A 194 5.40 16.29 -25.22
N LYS A 195 5.18 15.03 -25.54
CA LYS A 195 4.55 14.60 -26.78
C LYS A 195 3.03 14.62 -26.57
N THR A 196 2.27 15.08 -27.57
CA THR A 196 0.82 15.28 -27.47
C THR A 196 0.06 14.30 -28.35
N ILE A 197 -1.00 13.71 -27.80
CA ILE A 197 -1.95 12.86 -28.49
C ILE A 197 -3.33 13.51 -28.41
N HIS A 198 -3.93 13.88 -29.54
CA HIS A 198 -5.32 14.31 -29.63
C HIS A 198 -6.21 13.11 -29.87
N TRP A 199 -7.30 12.99 -29.10
CA TRP A 199 -8.21 11.86 -29.24
C TRP A 199 -9.13 12.06 -30.41
N VAL A 200 -9.17 11.08 -31.30
CA VAL A 200 -10.03 11.11 -32.47
C VAL A 200 -11.41 10.59 -32.09
N GLY A 201 -12.45 11.42 -32.24
CA GLY A 201 -13.83 11.04 -31.94
C GLY A 201 -14.26 11.26 -30.49
N GLU A 202 -13.34 11.58 -29.60
CA GLU A 202 -13.63 11.88 -28.19
C GLU A 202 -13.01 13.24 -27.80
N LYS A 203 -13.66 13.92 -26.83
CA LYS A 203 -13.16 15.20 -26.32
C LYS A 203 -12.08 14.92 -25.27
N GLY A 204 -10.82 15.01 -25.65
CA GLY A 204 -9.71 14.88 -24.72
C GLY A 204 -8.35 14.93 -25.40
N THR A 205 -7.33 15.09 -24.59
CA THR A 205 -5.94 15.17 -25.01
C THR A 205 -5.07 14.45 -24.00
N SER A 206 -4.06 13.73 -24.48
CA SER A 206 -3.03 13.16 -23.62
C SER A 206 -1.68 13.79 -23.92
N LEU A 207 -0.98 14.15 -22.86
CA LEU A 207 0.42 14.50 -22.86
C LEU A 207 1.23 13.32 -22.33
N TYR A 208 2.36 13.00 -22.96
CA TYR A 208 3.18 11.92 -22.44
C TYR A 208 4.67 12.22 -22.51
N TRP A 209 5.39 11.59 -21.60
CA TRP A 209 6.85 11.61 -21.47
C TRP A 209 7.38 10.20 -21.32
N GLU A 210 8.56 9.97 -21.83
CA GLU A 210 9.31 8.72 -21.68
C GLU A 210 10.67 9.05 -21.07
N ASN A 211 11.05 8.28 -20.06
CA ASN A 211 12.37 8.35 -19.43
C ASN A 211 12.87 6.92 -19.16
N GLY A 212 13.82 6.47 -19.98
CA GLY A 212 14.15 5.05 -20.07
C GLY A 212 12.96 4.27 -20.60
N ARG A 213 12.52 3.24 -19.85
CA ARG A 213 11.31 2.48 -20.15
C ARG A 213 10.13 2.82 -19.21
N SER A 214 10.26 3.90 -18.42
CA SER A 214 9.15 4.44 -17.67
C SER A 214 8.36 5.42 -18.53
N ILE A 215 7.02 5.32 -18.50
CA ILE A 215 6.11 6.13 -19.32
C ILE A 215 5.17 6.89 -18.38
N LEU A 216 5.09 8.20 -18.54
CA LEU A 216 4.11 9.05 -17.86
C LEU A 216 3.11 9.57 -18.88
N ILE A 217 1.83 9.41 -18.60
CA ILE A 217 0.73 9.93 -19.43
C ILE A 217 -0.15 10.81 -18.54
N ILE A 218 -0.38 12.04 -18.97
CA ILE A 218 -1.39 12.93 -18.36
C ILE A 218 -2.51 13.12 -19.37
N SER A 219 -3.66 12.59 -19.07
CA SER A 219 -4.86 12.71 -19.88
C SER A 219 -5.76 13.79 -19.32
N ILE A 220 -6.25 14.64 -20.21
CA ILE A 220 -7.08 15.80 -19.89
C ILE A 220 -8.42 15.62 -20.61
N HIS A 221 -9.50 15.55 -19.86
CA HIS A 221 -10.85 15.51 -20.37
C HIS A 221 -11.79 16.26 -19.42
N ASP A 222 -12.95 16.64 -19.92
CA ASP A 222 -13.95 17.30 -19.09
C ASP A 222 -14.75 16.28 -18.25
N ASP A 223 -15.02 16.64 -17.00
CA ASP A 223 -15.99 15.91 -16.17
C ASP A 223 -17.43 16.13 -16.71
N ARG A 224 -18.42 15.49 -16.08
CA ARG A 224 -19.84 15.63 -16.45
C ARG A 224 -20.37 17.07 -16.33
N TYR A 225 -19.64 17.98 -15.71
CA TYR A 225 -20.01 19.39 -15.53
C TYR A 225 -19.20 20.33 -16.44
N GLY A 226 -18.29 19.79 -17.26
CA GLY A 226 -17.42 20.56 -18.15
C GLY A 226 -16.17 21.12 -17.47
N ASN A 227 -15.81 20.64 -16.26
CA ASN A 227 -14.57 21.03 -15.63
C ASN A 227 -13.44 20.06 -16.05
N PRO A 228 -12.22 20.57 -16.26
CA PRO A 228 -11.11 19.69 -16.63
C PRO A 228 -10.74 18.73 -15.48
N GLU A 229 -10.65 17.45 -15.80
CA GLU A 229 -10.08 16.41 -14.97
C GLU A 229 -8.76 15.95 -15.58
N TYR A 230 -7.78 15.68 -14.72
CA TYR A 230 -6.46 15.23 -15.10
C TYR A 230 -6.21 13.82 -14.54
N HIS A 231 -6.01 12.87 -15.44
CA HIS A 231 -5.69 11.49 -15.10
C HIS A 231 -4.24 11.22 -15.44
N THR A 232 -3.42 11.05 -14.42
CA THR A 232 -1.99 10.79 -14.56
C THR A 232 -1.70 9.33 -14.30
N MET A 233 -1.06 8.67 -15.27
CA MET A 233 -0.55 7.31 -15.13
C MET A 233 0.97 7.32 -15.30
N ILE A 234 1.66 6.59 -14.42
CA ILE A 234 3.08 6.31 -14.54
C ILE A 234 3.23 4.79 -14.63
N TYR A 235 3.78 4.29 -15.72
CA TYR A 235 4.03 2.87 -15.95
C TYR A 235 5.52 2.59 -15.85
N TYR A 236 5.88 1.55 -15.10
CA TYR A 236 7.23 1.04 -14.97
C TYR A 236 7.32 -0.27 -15.74
N VAL A 237 7.53 -0.17 -17.06
CA VAL A 237 7.46 -1.30 -17.99
C VAL A 237 8.38 -2.46 -17.60
N PRO A 238 9.66 -2.25 -17.20
CA PRO A 238 10.54 -3.36 -16.81
C PRO A 238 10.01 -4.13 -15.59
N ASN A 239 9.40 -3.43 -14.62
CA ASN A 239 8.87 -4.06 -13.43
C ASN A 239 7.57 -4.85 -13.69
N LEU A 240 6.74 -4.39 -14.64
CA LEU A 240 5.57 -5.12 -15.13
C LEU A 240 5.97 -6.43 -15.82
N GLU A 241 7.00 -6.40 -16.67
CA GLU A 241 7.55 -7.59 -17.32
C GLU A 241 8.19 -8.55 -16.31
N GLU A 242 8.91 -8.02 -15.32
CA GLU A 242 9.47 -8.84 -14.23
C GLU A 242 8.39 -9.55 -13.43
N LEU A 243 7.26 -8.87 -13.14
CA LEU A 243 6.10 -9.49 -12.49
C LEU A 243 5.59 -10.68 -13.30
N LEU A 244 5.29 -10.48 -14.60
CA LEU A 244 4.79 -11.53 -15.47
C LEU A 244 5.74 -12.73 -15.55
N SER A 245 7.04 -12.49 -15.75
CA SER A 245 8.05 -13.55 -15.81
C SER A 245 8.09 -14.38 -14.51
N ARG A 246 7.98 -13.74 -13.35
CA ARG A 246 7.96 -14.44 -12.05
C ARG A 246 6.70 -15.27 -11.85
N GLU A 247 5.57 -14.82 -12.34
CA GLU A 247 4.31 -15.54 -12.23
C GLU A 247 4.26 -16.73 -13.20
N GLU A 248 4.77 -16.58 -14.43
CA GLU A 248 4.95 -17.66 -15.40
C GLU A 248 5.84 -18.77 -14.82
N GLN A 249 7.02 -18.44 -14.29
CA GLN A 249 7.93 -19.41 -13.65
C GLN A 249 7.28 -20.16 -12.49
N LYS A 250 6.49 -19.46 -11.66
CA LYS A 250 5.81 -20.09 -10.53
C LYS A 250 4.73 -21.07 -10.99
N SER A 251 3.99 -20.76 -12.06
CA SER A 251 2.96 -21.65 -12.60
C SER A 251 3.58 -22.93 -13.18
N GLU A 252 4.67 -22.84 -13.93
CA GLU A 252 5.42 -23.98 -14.47
C GLU A 252 5.92 -24.92 -13.37
N HIS A 253 6.55 -24.38 -12.31
CA HIS A 253 7.00 -25.17 -11.16
C HIS A 253 5.85 -25.89 -10.43
N THR A 254 4.69 -25.24 -10.34
CA THR A 254 3.51 -25.85 -9.71
C THR A 254 2.98 -27.00 -10.55
N GLU A 255 2.88 -26.84 -11.87
CA GLU A 255 2.45 -27.89 -12.79
C GLU A 255 3.40 -29.10 -12.80
N GLU A 256 4.73 -28.86 -12.82
CA GLU A 256 5.72 -29.93 -12.71
C GLU A 256 5.62 -30.69 -11.37
N GLY A 257 5.40 -29.97 -10.27
CA GLY A 257 5.18 -30.55 -8.95
C GLY A 257 3.95 -31.47 -8.93
N ILE A 258 2.82 -31.02 -9.48
CA ILE A 258 1.59 -31.80 -9.61
C ILE A 258 1.81 -33.05 -10.46
N LYS A 259 2.49 -32.92 -11.62
CA LYS A 259 2.82 -34.04 -12.50
C LYS A 259 3.71 -35.09 -11.82
N LYS A 260 4.70 -34.66 -11.01
CA LYS A 260 5.57 -35.55 -10.22
C LYS A 260 4.77 -36.29 -9.15
N THR A 261 3.95 -35.59 -8.40
CA THR A 261 3.11 -36.17 -7.34
C THR A 261 2.13 -37.22 -7.91
N GLY A 262 1.50 -36.90 -9.06
CA GLY A 262 0.63 -37.85 -9.75
C GLY A 262 1.34 -39.14 -10.18
N LYS A 263 2.61 -39.07 -10.60
CA LYS A 263 3.42 -40.25 -10.96
C LYS A 263 3.87 -41.09 -9.77
N THR A 264 3.99 -40.47 -8.59
CA THR A 264 4.44 -41.21 -7.35
C THR A 264 3.29 -41.70 -6.49
N ALA A 265 2.06 -41.27 -6.78
CA ALA A 265 0.87 -41.66 -6.01
C ALA A 265 0.27 -43.00 -6.44
N PHE A 266 0.69 -43.53 -7.59
CA PHE A 266 0.28 -44.79 -8.17
C PHE A 266 1.50 -45.65 -8.58
#